data_7510580af092f6bdc0d3fdaf04342f5b
#
_entry.id   7510580af092f6bdc0d3fdaf04342f5b
#
_cell.length_a   1.000
_cell.length_b   1.000
_cell.length_c   1.000
_cell.angle_alpha   90.00
_cell.angle_beta   90.00
_cell.angle_gamma   90.00
#
_symmetry.space_group_name_H-M   'P 1'
#
loop_
_entity.id
_entity.type
_entity.pdbx_description
1 polymer ?
#
loop_
_entity_poly.entity_id
_entity_poly.type
_entity_poly.pdbx_seq_one_letter_code
_entity_poly.pdbx_strand_id
1 'polypeptide(L)' 'MQSTTLQRGAEERKVTLYKNGESFLITCEVLQSLFHEVGHTETLYTPKSEAQAEFLFGSAVRFLQGFQYIVTDGVLA' A
#
# COMPACT_ATOMS: atom_id res chain seq x y z
N MET A 1 -8.41 6.66 -7.04
CA MET A 1 -7.15 6.22 -6.43
C MET A 1 -7.24 6.40 -4.92
N GLN A 2 -6.78 5.41 -4.18
CA GLN A 2 -6.79 5.42 -2.71
C GLN A 2 -5.40 5.02 -2.24
N SER A 3 -4.86 5.73 -1.26
CA SER A 3 -3.51 5.41 -0.78
C SER A 3 -3.38 5.62 0.72
N THR A 4 -2.46 4.88 1.32
CA THR A 4 -2.13 4.97 2.74
C THR A 4 -0.62 4.91 2.87
N THR A 5 -0.06 5.87 3.59
CA THR A 5 1.37 5.94 3.85
C THR A 5 1.63 5.45 5.28
N LEU A 6 2.64 4.60 5.43
CA LEU A 6 3.01 4.01 6.72
C LEU A 6 4.51 4.19 6.94
N GLN A 7 4.89 4.30 8.20
CA GLN A 7 6.27 4.53 8.57
C GLN A 7 6.68 3.66 9.76
N ARG A 8 7.93 3.19 9.69
CA ARG A 8 8.58 2.50 10.82
C ARG A 8 10.03 2.97 10.85
N GLY A 9 10.36 3.87 11.80
CA GLY A 9 11.70 4.46 11.86
C GLY A 9 12.03 5.21 10.56
N ALA A 10 13.12 4.85 9.91
CA ALA A 10 13.56 5.44 8.66
C ALA A 10 12.89 4.80 7.43
N GLU A 11 12.06 3.79 7.63
CA GLU A 11 11.36 3.11 6.53
C GLU A 11 9.99 3.72 6.33
N GLU A 12 9.69 4.15 5.11
CA GLU A 12 8.39 4.69 4.76
C GLU A 12 7.87 4.01 3.49
N ARG A 13 6.63 3.55 3.53
CA ARG A 13 5.99 2.82 2.45
C ARG A 13 4.63 3.45 2.14
N LYS A 14 4.25 3.39 0.86
CA LYS A 14 2.93 3.85 0.42
C LYS A 14 2.23 2.72 -0.30
N VAL A 15 1.08 2.31 0.21
CA VAL A 15 0.21 1.32 -0.44
C VAL A 15 -0.84 2.08 -1.22
N THR A 16 -0.99 1.78 -2.50
CA THR A 16 -1.94 2.47 -3.37
C THR A 16 -2.84 1.47 -4.07
N LEU A 17 -4.13 1.79 -4.10
CA LEU A 17 -5.12 1.09 -4.92
C LEU A 17 -5.47 1.99 -6.10
N TYR A 18 -5.16 1.51 -7.30
CA TYR A 18 -5.51 2.17 -8.54
C TYR A 18 -6.76 1.51 -9.12
N LYS A 19 -7.68 2.33 -9.62
CA LYS A 19 -8.87 1.87 -10.32
C LYS A 19 -8.85 2.49 -11.71
N ASN A 20 -8.94 1.66 -12.74
CA ASN A 20 -8.98 2.12 -14.12
C ASN A 20 -10.05 1.30 -14.85
N GLY A 21 -11.27 1.84 -14.89
CA GLY A 21 -12.41 1.11 -15.40
C GLY A 21 -12.71 -0.09 -14.53
N GLU A 22 -12.64 -1.29 -15.11
CA GLU A 22 -12.86 -2.55 -14.38
C GLU A 22 -11.54 -3.19 -13.94
N SER A 23 -10.42 -2.50 -14.14
CA SER A 23 -9.11 -3.00 -13.76
C SER A 23 -8.69 -2.39 -12.42
N PHE A 24 -8.07 -3.22 -11.59
CA PHE A 24 -7.60 -2.80 -10.26
C PHE A 24 -6.15 -3.22 -10.08
N LEU A 25 -5.39 -2.38 -9.40
CA LEU A 25 -3.97 -2.63 -9.13
C LEU A 25 -3.63 -2.12 -7.74
N ILE A 26 -2.98 -2.96 -6.94
CA ILE A 26 -2.49 -2.57 -5.61
C ILE A 26 -0.98 -2.65 -5.63
N THR A 27 -0.34 -1.53 -5.29
CA THR A 27 1.12 -1.42 -5.29
C THR A 27 1.64 -0.99 -3.93
N CYS A 28 2.92 -1.29 -3.68
CA CYS A 28 3.64 -0.78 -2.52
C CYS A 28 4.89 -0.08 -3.03
N GLU A 29 5.03 1.18 -2.66
CA GLU A 29 6.17 2.02 -3.08
C GLU A 29 7.05 2.33 -1.89
N VAL A 30 8.37 2.26 -2.08
CA VAL A 30 9.36 2.66 -1.08
C VAL A 30 9.54 4.17 -1.18
N LEU A 31 9.07 4.91 -0.17
CA LEU A 31 9.22 6.36 -0.13
C LEU A 31 10.52 6.78 0.54
N GLN A 32 10.95 6.03 1.56
CA GLN A 32 12.20 6.27 2.26
C GLN A 32 12.71 4.96 2.86
N SER A 33 14.03 4.73 2.81
CA SER A 33 14.61 3.50 3.32
C SER A 33 16.12 3.65 3.44
N LEU A 34 16.71 2.93 4.41
CA LEU A 34 18.15 2.79 4.55
C LEU A 34 18.68 1.57 3.78
N PHE A 35 17.80 0.64 3.42
CA PHE A 35 18.20 -0.65 2.86
C PHE A 35 17.65 -0.94 1.46
N HIS A 36 16.65 -0.20 1.04
CA HIS A 36 15.99 -0.43 -0.25
C HIS A 36 16.02 0.84 -1.10
N GLU A 37 15.92 0.67 -2.40
CA GLU A 37 15.94 1.79 -3.34
C GLU A 37 14.67 2.61 -3.20
N VAL A 38 14.83 3.92 -2.97
CA VAL A 38 13.72 4.87 -2.90
C VAL A 38 13.08 4.98 -4.28
N GLY A 39 11.75 4.93 -4.32
CA GLY A 39 10.99 4.97 -5.56
C GLY A 39 10.69 3.59 -6.13
N HIS A 40 11.29 2.54 -5.58
CA HIS A 40 10.98 1.18 -6.02
C HIS A 40 9.51 0.86 -5.71
N THR A 41 8.80 0.33 -6.71
CA THR A 41 7.39 0.00 -6.60
C THR A 41 7.17 -1.46 -6.96
N GLU A 42 6.44 -2.18 -6.11
CA GLU A 42 6.05 -3.56 -6.37
C GLU A 42 4.54 -3.66 -6.53
N THR A 43 4.10 -4.48 -7.48
CA THR A 43 2.71 -4.86 -7.60
C THR A 43 2.42 -5.96 -6.60
N LEU A 44 1.52 -5.69 -5.67
CA LEU A 44 1.13 -6.67 -4.66
C LEU A 44 -0.01 -7.56 -5.16
N TYR A 45 -1.02 -6.95 -5.77
CA TYR A 45 -2.23 -7.66 -6.20
C TYR A 45 -2.83 -7.03 -7.44
N THR A 46 -3.53 -7.85 -8.24
CA THR A 46 -4.34 -7.40 -9.36
C THR A 46 -5.79 -7.89 -9.14
N PRO A 47 -6.55 -7.23 -8.25
CA PRO A 47 -7.91 -7.70 -7.91
C PRO A 47 -8.84 -7.73 -9.10
N LYS A 48 -9.86 -8.59 -9.03
CA LYS A 48 -10.82 -8.79 -10.13
C LYS A 48 -12.15 -8.09 -9.90
N SER A 49 -12.38 -7.57 -8.70
CA SER A 49 -13.62 -6.87 -8.38
C SER A 49 -13.33 -5.76 -7.38
N GLU A 50 -14.26 -4.81 -7.27
CA GLU A 50 -14.10 -3.71 -6.31
C GLU A 50 -14.09 -4.21 -4.86
N ALA A 51 -14.94 -5.18 -4.53
CA ALA A 51 -14.97 -5.75 -3.18
C ALA A 51 -13.64 -6.44 -2.85
N GLN A 52 -13.08 -7.19 -3.80
CA GLN A 52 -11.78 -7.82 -3.62
C GLN A 52 -10.68 -6.77 -3.50
N ALA A 53 -10.76 -5.70 -4.29
CA ALA A 53 -9.76 -4.63 -4.25
C ALA A 53 -9.74 -3.94 -2.89
N GLU A 54 -10.90 -3.60 -2.34
CA GLU A 54 -10.98 -2.97 -1.01
C GLU A 54 -10.47 -3.91 0.08
N PHE A 55 -10.82 -5.19 0.01
CA PHE A 55 -10.36 -6.19 0.97
C PHE A 55 -8.84 -6.33 0.92
N LEU A 56 -8.26 -6.48 -0.26
CA LEU A 56 -6.82 -6.68 -0.43
C LEU A 56 -6.03 -5.43 -0.09
N PHE A 57 -6.56 -4.25 -0.38
CA PHE A 57 -5.93 -3.00 0.02
C PHE A 57 -5.82 -2.91 1.55
N GLY A 58 -6.92 -3.17 2.24
CA GLY A 58 -6.95 -3.19 3.70
C GLY A 58 -6.01 -4.24 4.28
N SER A 59 -5.95 -5.43 3.65
CA SER A 59 -5.06 -6.50 4.08
C SER A 59 -3.60 -6.12 3.95
N ALA A 60 -3.22 -5.43 2.85
CA ALA A 60 -1.85 -4.98 2.65
C ALA A 60 -1.44 -3.97 3.73
N VAL A 61 -2.33 -3.03 4.06
CA VAL A 61 -2.06 -2.05 5.10
C VAL A 61 -1.92 -2.73 6.47
N ARG A 62 -2.85 -3.63 6.79
CA ARG A 62 -2.80 -4.37 8.08
C ARG A 62 -1.56 -5.26 8.17
N PHE A 63 -1.10 -5.82 7.06
CA PHE A 63 0.12 -6.61 7.03
C PHE A 63 1.31 -5.77 7.48
N LEU A 64 1.46 -4.55 6.95
CA LEU A 64 2.53 -3.65 7.37
C LEU A 64 2.38 -3.22 8.82
N GLN A 65 1.15 -2.96 9.28
CA GLN A 65 0.90 -2.64 10.68
C GLN A 65 1.33 -3.78 11.60
N GLY A 66 1.18 -5.02 11.16
CA GLY A 66 1.64 -6.19 11.90
C GLY A 66 3.17 -6.24 12.03
N PHE A 67 3.90 -5.54 11.17
CA PHE A 67 5.35 -5.38 11.25
C PHE A 67 5.76 -4.05 11.88
N GLN A 68 4.89 -3.45 12.69
CA GLN A 68 5.16 -2.24 13.47
C GLN A 68 5.17 -0.95 12.64
N TYR A 69 4.66 -0.98 11.41
CA TYR A 69 4.45 0.26 10.65
C TYR A 69 3.24 1.00 11.21
N ILE A 70 3.33 2.33 11.24
CA ILE A 70 2.27 3.21 11.74
C ILE A 70 1.75 4.03 10.55
N VAL A 71 0.43 4.11 10.41
CA VAL A 71 -0.21 4.94 9.38
C VAL A 71 0.06 6.40 9.70
N THR A 72 0.70 7.12 8.77
CA THR A 72 1.02 8.54 8.91
C THR A 72 0.18 9.42 8.01
N ASP A 73 -0.39 8.85 6.93
CA ASP A 73 -1.27 9.59 6.03
C ASP A 73 -2.23 8.61 5.37
N GLY A 74 -3.44 9.08 5.08
CA GLY A 74 -4.49 8.26 4.52
C GLY A 74 -5.32 7.59 5.62
N VAL A 75 -6.54 7.20 5.25
CA VAL A 75 -7.49 6.58 6.17
C VAL A 75 -7.84 5.19 5.66
N LEU A 76 -7.69 4.21 6.54
CA LEU A 76 -8.17 2.86 6.28
C LEU A 76 -9.63 2.82 6.71
N ALA A 77 -10.51 2.77 5.74
CA ALA A 77 -11.95 2.69 6.02
C ALA A 77 -12.33 1.33 6.56
#